data_a02c4eda55345bfb9a26f6a75aee4e4a
#
_entry.id   a02c4eda55345bfb9a26f6a75aee4e4a
#
_cell.length_a   1.000
_cell.length_b   1.000
_cell.length_c   1.000
_cell.angle_alpha   90.00
_cell.angle_beta   90.00
_cell.angle_gamma   90.00
#
_symmetry.space_group_name_H-M   'P 1'
#
loop_
_entity.id
_entity.type
_entity.pdbx_description
1 polymer ?
#
loop_
_entity_poly.entity_id
_entity_poly.type
_entity_poly.pdbx_seq_one_letter_code
_entity_poly.pdbx_strand_id
1 'polypeptide(L)'
;MELKDFSKQLKSHGKQIDHLMRRRLPVIAGRMAKDFFQNSFRISAFVNGGVHHWQTTGRQLAGGKTAASRYGPLLSSRNHLFASIKYTPSDYRVKVANDLLYAPIHNWGGTLHPSVTPKMRRFAWAMFYREAGIKRNASKKSKKKRTDEAAANPRAQKWRALALTKKKKLSIHIPQRQFLGDSRELQDMIHERTKQEIIKILNSEK
;
A
#
# COMPACT_ATOMS: atom_id res chain seq x y z
N MET A 1 39.70 -32.97 21.97
CA MET A 1 38.24 -33.14 21.99
C MET A 1 37.94 -34.58 21.69
N GLU A 2 37.30 -35.29 22.62
CA GLU A 2 36.95 -36.69 22.41
C GLU A 2 35.81 -36.82 21.40
N LEU A 3 35.78 -37.95 20.64
CA LEU A 3 34.71 -38.22 19.66
C LEU A 3 33.31 -38.17 20.27
N LYS A 4 33.15 -38.53 21.52
CA LYS A 4 31.89 -38.46 22.26
C LYS A 4 31.43 -37.03 22.48
N ASP A 5 32.34 -36.10 22.83
CA ASP A 5 32.03 -34.70 23.05
C ASP A 5 31.66 -34.01 21.75
N PHE A 6 32.39 -34.30 20.67
CA PHE A 6 32.05 -33.81 19.33
C PHE A 6 30.65 -34.26 18.88
N SER A 7 30.32 -35.54 19.07
CA SER A 7 28.99 -36.06 18.72
C SER A 7 27.86 -35.39 19.52
N LYS A 8 28.11 -35.10 20.80
CA LYS A 8 27.16 -34.40 21.69
C LYS A 8 26.95 -32.96 21.24
N GLN A 9 28.02 -32.23 20.91
CA GLN A 9 27.97 -30.87 20.40
C GLN A 9 27.19 -30.82 19.07
N LEU A 10 27.47 -31.72 18.13
CA LEU A 10 26.80 -31.78 16.84
C LEU A 10 25.28 -31.99 17.00
N LYS A 11 24.88 -32.89 17.92
CA LYS A 11 23.46 -33.10 18.24
C LYS A 11 22.80 -31.88 18.88
N SER A 12 23.55 -31.17 19.76
CA SER A 12 23.10 -29.92 20.40
C SER A 12 22.85 -28.82 19.35
N HIS A 13 23.83 -28.56 18.49
CA HIS A 13 23.70 -27.58 17.41
C HIS A 13 22.55 -27.93 16.45
N GLY A 14 22.37 -29.21 16.08
CA GLY A 14 21.26 -29.67 15.25
C GLY A 14 19.90 -29.32 15.87
N LYS A 15 19.71 -29.56 17.17
CA LYS A 15 18.48 -29.17 17.88
C LYS A 15 18.27 -27.67 17.95
N GLN A 16 19.32 -26.89 18.16
CA GLN A 16 19.25 -25.44 18.23
C GLN A 16 18.92 -24.83 16.87
N ILE A 17 19.51 -25.36 15.79
CA ILE A 17 19.21 -24.95 14.41
C ILE A 17 17.75 -25.32 14.06
N ASP A 18 17.31 -26.52 14.40
CA ASP A 18 15.90 -26.91 14.18
C ASP A 18 14.93 -25.96 14.91
N HIS A 19 15.20 -25.66 16.18
CA HIS A 19 14.40 -24.71 16.94
C HIS A 19 14.44 -23.30 16.33
N LEU A 20 15.61 -22.86 15.85
CA LEU A 20 15.72 -21.57 15.12
C LEU A 20 14.82 -21.57 13.88
N MET A 21 14.99 -22.57 13.01
CA MET A 21 14.27 -22.65 11.74
C MET A 21 12.77 -22.82 11.94
N ARG A 22 12.39 -23.62 12.90
CA ARG A 22 10.99 -23.95 13.17
C ARG A 22 10.23 -22.81 13.85
N ARG A 23 10.83 -22.14 14.83
CA ARG A 23 10.11 -21.22 15.72
C ARG A 23 10.57 -19.77 15.62
N ARG A 24 11.88 -19.52 15.69
CA ARG A 24 12.41 -18.16 15.78
C ARG A 24 12.49 -17.46 14.43
N LEU A 25 12.97 -18.15 13.41
CA LEU A 25 13.14 -17.58 12.08
C LEU A 25 11.82 -17.11 11.44
N PRO A 26 10.68 -17.84 11.54
CA PRO A 26 9.41 -17.35 11.04
C PRO A 26 8.97 -16.01 11.66
N VAL A 27 9.25 -15.79 12.94
CA VAL A 27 8.93 -14.52 13.60
C VAL A 27 9.87 -13.41 13.11
N ILE A 28 11.17 -13.69 13.01
CA ILE A 28 12.17 -12.72 12.51
C ILE A 28 11.85 -12.33 11.08
N ALA A 29 11.68 -13.31 10.19
CA ALA A 29 11.37 -13.09 8.78
C ALA A 29 10.03 -12.36 8.60
N GLY A 30 9.01 -12.70 9.39
CA GLY A 30 7.72 -12.04 9.37
C GLY A 30 7.79 -10.57 9.75
N ARG A 31 8.58 -10.22 10.76
CA ARG A 31 8.83 -8.82 11.15
C ARG A 31 9.56 -8.08 10.03
N MET A 32 10.66 -8.66 9.53
CA MET A 32 11.43 -8.07 8.44
C MET A 32 10.57 -7.82 7.21
N ALA A 33 9.77 -8.80 6.80
CA ALA A 33 8.87 -8.68 5.65
C ALA A 33 7.79 -7.61 5.88
N LYS A 34 7.17 -7.57 7.07
CA LYS A 34 6.21 -6.52 7.41
C LYS A 34 6.83 -5.13 7.30
N ASP A 35 8.01 -4.93 7.89
CA ASP A 35 8.70 -3.64 7.88
C ASP A 35 9.12 -3.24 6.46
N PHE A 36 9.60 -4.20 5.66
CA PHE A 36 9.94 -4.02 4.26
C PHE A 36 8.72 -3.56 3.43
N PHE A 37 7.59 -4.25 3.55
CA PHE A 37 6.37 -3.90 2.82
C PHE A 37 5.76 -2.60 3.31
N GLN A 38 5.84 -2.29 4.58
CA GLN A 38 5.43 -0.98 5.10
C GLN A 38 6.33 0.15 4.58
N ASN A 39 7.61 -0.12 4.35
CA ASN A 39 8.53 0.87 3.78
C ASN A 39 8.12 1.27 2.34
N SER A 40 7.53 0.37 1.56
CA SER A 40 7.00 0.68 0.23
C SER A 40 6.05 1.89 0.22
N PHE A 41 5.24 2.05 1.28
CA PHE A 41 4.35 3.20 1.42
C PHE A 41 5.09 4.50 1.72
N ARG A 42 6.20 4.43 2.48
CA ARG A 42 7.01 5.61 2.83
C ARG A 42 7.76 6.14 1.62
N ILE A 43 8.34 5.24 0.83
CA ILE A 43 9.09 5.60 -0.39
C ILE A 43 8.20 5.74 -1.62
N SER A 44 6.88 5.41 -1.51
CA SER A 44 5.93 5.39 -2.64
C SER A 44 6.41 4.54 -3.82
N ALA A 45 6.99 3.37 -3.51
CA ALA A 45 7.58 2.46 -4.50
C ALA A 45 7.55 1.02 -3.98
N PHE A 46 7.70 0.05 -4.88
CA PHE A 46 8.00 -1.34 -4.54
C PHE A 46 9.44 -1.67 -4.98
N VAL A 47 10.15 -2.43 -4.14
CA VAL A 47 11.54 -2.81 -4.41
C VAL A 47 11.59 -4.30 -4.77
N ASN A 48 12.01 -4.61 -5.99
CA ASN A 48 12.26 -5.97 -6.47
C ASN A 48 13.16 -5.93 -7.72
N GLY A 49 14.44 -6.19 -7.55
CA GLY A 49 15.44 -6.03 -8.60
C GLY A 49 15.60 -4.57 -9.05
N GLY A 50 15.28 -3.64 -8.16
CA GLY A 50 15.26 -2.19 -8.39
C GLY A 50 14.06 -1.51 -7.75
N VAL A 51 14.01 -0.19 -7.83
CA VAL A 51 12.95 0.63 -7.23
C VAL A 51 11.88 0.96 -8.28
N HIS A 52 10.67 0.44 -8.09
CA HIS A 52 9.52 0.66 -8.98
C HIS A 52 8.58 1.69 -8.36
N HIS A 53 8.72 2.96 -8.75
CA HIS A 53 7.93 4.06 -8.20
C HIS A 53 6.44 3.97 -8.57
N TRP A 54 5.58 4.27 -7.62
CA TRP A 54 4.13 4.32 -7.85
C TRP A 54 3.72 5.59 -8.57
N GLN A 55 2.75 5.46 -9.46
CA GLN A 55 2.16 6.60 -10.14
C GLN A 55 1.53 7.57 -9.12
N THR A 56 1.83 8.86 -9.28
CA THR A 56 1.26 9.96 -8.47
C THR A 56 -0.27 9.96 -8.55
N THR A 57 -0.91 10.23 -7.44
CA THR A 57 -2.38 10.25 -7.37
C THR A 57 -2.97 11.56 -7.88
N GLY A 58 -4.18 11.52 -8.43
CA GLY A 58 -4.89 12.72 -8.88
C GLY A 58 -5.09 13.77 -7.78
N ARG A 59 -5.18 13.37 -6.49
CA ARG A 59 -5.27 14.31 -5.36
C ARG A 59 -3.97 15.07 -5.14
N GLN A 60 -2.81 14.44 -5.32
CA GLN A 60 -1.50 15.09 -5.23
C GLN A 60 -1.28 16.06 -6.39
N LEU A 61 -1.61 15.63 -7.62
CA LEU A 61 -1.56 16.48 -8.82
C LEU A 61 -2.51 17.67 -8.73
N ALA A 62 -3.59 17.55 -7.96
CA ALA A 62 -4.53 18.64 -7.76
C ALA A 62 -3.95 19.82 -6.97
N GLY A 63 -2.82 19.65 -6.27
CA GLY A 63 -2.10 20.76 -5.60
C GLY A 63 -2.90 21.43 -4.48
N GLY A 64 -3.80 20.71 -3.81
CA GLY A 64 -4.61 21.28 -2.74
C GLY A 64 -3.77 21.60 -1.49
N LYS A 65 -4.21 22.62 -0.70
CA LYS A 65 -3.55 23.04 0.54
C LYS A 65 -3.83 22.10 1.73
N THR A 66 -4.74 21.13 1.57
CA THR A 66 -5.15 20.21 2.64
C THR A 66 -4.11 19.11 2.88
N ALA A 67 -4.04 18.58 4.10
CA ALA A 67 -3.18 17.46 4.44
C ALA A 67 -3.38 16.25 3.48
N ALA A 68 -4.62 16.01 3.03
CA ALA A 68 -4.94 14.93 2.10
C ALA A 68 -4.19 15.02 0.76
N SER A 69 -3.85 16.22 0.27
CA SER A 69 -3.07 16.41 -0.96
C SER A 69 -1.58 16.16 -0.78
N ARG A 70 -1.08 16.15 0.46
CA ARG A 70 0.33 15.95 0.80
C ARG A 70 0.67 14.49 1.10
N TYR A 71 -0.31 13.65 1.47
CA TYR A 71 -0.04 12.22 1.71
C TYR A 71 0.45 11.53 0.45
N GLY A 72 1.43 10.63 0.63
CA GLY A 72 1.88 9.74 -0.43
C GLY A 72 0.75 8.87 -1.01
N PRO A 73 0.97 8.23 -2.16
CA PRO A 73 0.04 7.25 -2.69
C PRO A 73 -0.29 6.19 -1.62
N LEU A 74 -1.55 5.78 -1.55
CA LEU A 74 -2.07 4.78 -0.59
C LEU A 74 -1.98 5.17 0.89
N LEU A 75 -1.47 6.36 1.24
CA LEU A 75 -1.48 6.89 2.60
C LEU A 75 -2.70 7.80 2.84
N SER A 76 -3.11 7.90 4.09
CA SER A 76 -4.20 8.76 4.56
C SER A 76 -3.98 9.10 6.04
N SER A 77 -4.83 9.95 6.62
CA SER A 77 -4.78 10.25 8.06
C SER A 77 -4.90 9.00 8.95
N ARG A 78 -5.60 7.98 8.49
CA ARG A 78 -5.80 6.71 9.23
C ARG A 78 -4.82 5.61 8.88
N ASN A 79 -4.15 5.69 7.74
CA ASN A 79 -3.17 4.71 7.24
C ASN A 79 -3.62 3.24 7.31
N HIS A 80 -4.94 2.96 7.10
CA HIS A 80 -5.50 1.62 7.28
C HIS A 80 -4.78 0.56 6.46
N LEU A 81 -4.49 0.84 5.17
CA LEU A 81 -3.84 -0.12 4.30
C LEU A 81 -2.43 -0.46 4.77
N PHE A 82 -1.66 0.55 5.18
CA PHE A 82 -0.34 0.42 5.77
C PHE A 82 -0.37 -0.39 7.08
N ALA A 83 -1.28 -0.02 7.99
CA ALA A 83 -1.39 -0.64 9.31
C ALA A 83 -1.90 -2.09 9.27
N SER A 84 -2.65 -2.45 8.21
CA SER A 84 -3.27 -3.78 8.07
C SER A 84 -2.31 -4.84 7.50
N ILE A 85 -1.06 -4.51 7.23
CA ILE A 85 -0.03 -5.52 6.92
C ILE A 85 0.31 -6.26 8.20
N LYS A 86 0.04 -7.58 8.21
CA LYS A 86 0.26 -8.47 9.33
C LYS A 86 1.10 -9.65 8.91
N TYR A 87 1.80 -10.27 9.87
CA TYR A 87 2.44 -11.54 9.67
C TYR A 87 1.95 -12.56 10.71
N THR A 88 1.82 -13.80 10.29
CA THR A 88 1.40 -14.92 11.13
C THR A 88 2.43 -16.03 10.99
N PRO A 89 3.29 -16.22 12.01
CA PRO A 89 4.29 -17.27 12.00
C PRO A 89 3.65 -18.62 12.29
N SER A 90 4.19 -19.66 11.68
CA SER A 90 3.91 -21.07 11.96
C SER A 90 5.22 -21.86 11.83
N ASP A 91 5.18 -23.19 12.07
CA ASP A 91 6.37 -24.01 11.99
C ASP A 91 7.03 -23.89 10.60
N TYR A 92 8.30 -23.49 10.56
CA TYR A 92 9.16 -23.31 9.38
C TYR A 92 8.64 -22.32 8.31
N ARG A 93 7.59 -21.57 8.58
CA ARG A 93 7.00 -20.65 7.61
C ARG A 93 6.38 -19.42 8.26
N VAL A 94 6.21 -18.38 7.48
CA VAL A 94 5.44 -17.20 7.87
C VAL A 94 4.53 -16.76 6.73
N LYS A 95 3.29 -16.42 7.05
CA LYS A 95 2.37 -15.78 6.13
C LYS A 95 2.39 -14.27 6.40
N VAL A 96 2.62 -13.46 5.35
CA VAL A 96 2.45 -12.00 5.41
C VAL A 96 1.28 -11.63 4.52
N ALA A 97 0.32 -10.89 5.04
CA ALA A 97 -0.93 -10.59 4.34
C ALA A 97 -1.50 -9.22 4.73
N ASN A 98 -2.42 -8.75 3.90
CA ASN A 98 -3.29 -7.62 4.18
C ASN A 98 -4.74 -8.06 3.90
N ASP A 99 -5.57 -8.08 4.93
CA ASP A 99 -6.92 -8.65 4.88
C ASP A 99 -7.99 -7.65 4.41
N LEU A 100 -7.60 -6.42 4.02
CA LEU A 100 -8.56 -5.44 3.54
C LEU A 100 -9.08 -5.77 2.15
N LEU A 101 -10.39 -5.75 1.96
CA LEU A 101 -11.07 -6.09 0.70
C LEU A 101 -10.56 -5.28 -0.51
N TYR A 102 -10.09 -4.07 -0.28
CA TYR A 102 -9.56 -3.21 -1.34
C TYR A 102 -8.03 -3.30 -1.52
N ALA A 103 -7.34 -4.10 -0.70
CA ALA A 103 -5.89 -4.30 -0.83
C ALA A 103 -5.49 -4.90 -2.19
N PRO A 104 -6.17 -5.94 -2.71
CA PRO A 104 -5.81 -6.54 -3.98
C PRO A 104 -5.87 -5.57 -5.17
N ILE A 105 -6.91 -4.74 -5.26
CA ILE A 105 -7.05 -3.79 -6.38
C ILE A 105 -5.94 -2.72 -6.39
N HIS A 106 -5.41 -2.36 -5.23
CA HIS A 106 -4.26 -1.46 -5.16
C HIS A 106 -2.95 -2.18 -5.46
N ASN A 107 -2.80 -3.41 -4.96
CA ASN A 107 -1.58 -4.19 -5.15
C ASN A 107 -1.37 -4.62 -6.62
N TRP A 108 -2.43 -5.03 -7.27
CA TRP A 108 -2.37 -5.60 -8.63
C TRP A 108 -2.89 -4.64 -9.72
N GLY A 109 -3.54 -3.55 -9.33
CA GLY A 109 -4.27 -2.70 -10.25
C GLY A 109 -5.56 -3.35 -10.76
N GLY A 110 -6.26 -2.67 -11.65
CA GLY A 110 -7.45 -3.21 -12.28
C GLY A 110 -8.50 -2.15 -12.56
N THR A 111 -9.70 -2.59 -12.92
CA THR A 111 -10.81 -1.69 -13.25
C THR A 111 -12.00 -1.94 -12.33
N LEU A 112 -12.51 -0.87 -11.72
CA LEU A 112 -13.72 -0.89 -10.91
C LEU A 112 -14.90 -0.37 -11.70
N HIS A 113 -16.07 -0.98 -11.46
CA HIS A 113 -17.33 -0.59 -12.12
C HIS A 113 -18.39 -0.15 -11.10
N PRO A 114 -18.14 0.94 -10.32
CA PRO A 114 -19.11 1.41 -9.34
C PRO A 114 -20.37 1.94 -10.00
N SER A 115 -21.53 1.72 -9.33
CA SER A 115 -22.80 2.25 -9.77
C SER A 115 -22.86 3.77 -9.56
N VAL A 116 -23.46 4.47 -10.51
CA VAL A 116 -23.71 5.92 -10.41
C VAL A 116 -24.96 6.16 -9.55
N THR A 117 -24.73 6.62 -8.33
CA THR A 117 -25.81 6.87 -7.37
C THR A 117 -26.23 8.35 -7.34
N PRO A 118 -27.45 8.67 -6.87
CA PRO A 118 -27.86 10.06 -6.64
C PRO A 118 -26.93 10.82 -5.70
N LYS A 119 -26.34 10.12 -4.71
CA LYS A 119 -25.35 10.70 -3.79
C LYS A 119 -24.06 11.11 -4.52
N MET A 120 -23.58 10.27 -5.43
CA MET A 120 -22.43 10.57 -6.28
C MET A 120 -22.69 11.78 -7.19
N ARG A 121 -23.88 11.90 -7.80
CA ARG A 121 -24.24 13.06 -8.62
C ARG A 121 -24.29 14.35 -7.80
N ARG A 122 -24.89 14.31 -6.60
CA ARG A 122 -24.91 15.48 -5.69
C ARG A 122 -23.51 15.91 -5.30
N PHE A 123 -22.63 14.95 -4.99
CA PHE A 123 -21.24 15.22 -4.70
C PHE A 123 -20.53 15.86 -5.92
N ALA A 124 -20.73 15.32 -7.11
CA ALA A 124 -20.12 15.85 -8.32
C ALA A 124 -20.57 17.30 -8.61
N TRP A 125 -21.84 17.63 -8.39
CA TRP A 125 -22.34 19.01 -8.45
C TRP A 125 -21.69 19.92 -7.41
N ALA A 126 -21.57 19.48 -6.18
CA ALA A 126 -20.90 20.25 -5.13
C ALA A 126 -19.43 20.55 -5.49
N MET A 127 -18.73 19.56 -6.06
CA MET A 127 -17.36 19.73 -6.54
C MET A 127 -17.28 20.67 -7.73
N PHE A 128 -18.20 20.56 -8.69
CA PHE A 128 -18.30 21.49 -9.82
C PHE A 128 -18.44 22.95 -9.33
N TYR A 129 -19.40 23.20 -8.45
CA TYR A 129 -19.62 24.54 -7.89
C TYR A 129 -18.41 25.09 -7.16
N ARG A 130 -17.69 24.23 -6.43
CA ARG A 130 -16.44 24.60 -5.76
C ARG A 130 -15.35 25.00 -6.75
N GLU A 131 -15.11 24.18 -7.78
CA GLU A 131 -14.10 24.44 -8.80
C GLU A 131 -14.43 25.66 -9.66
N ALA A 132 -15.71 25.92 -9.92
CA ALA A 132 -16.22 27.09 -10.62
C ALA A 132 -16.28 28.34 -9.74
N GLY A 133 -15.97 28.24 -8.44
CA GLY A 133 -16.08 29.36 -7.50
C GLY A 133 -17.51 29.88 -7.30
N ILE A 134 -18.53 29.03 -7.51
CA ILE A 134 -19.93 29.39 -7.38
C ILE A 134 -20.39 29.26 -5.93
N LYS A 135 -20.74 30.37 -5.31
CA LYS A 135 -21.29 30.40 -3.95
C LYS A 135 -22.77 29.95 -3.93
N ARG A 136 -23.18 29.25 -2.88
CA ARG A 136 -24.56 28.75 -2.71
C ARG A 136 -25.60 29.86 -2.85
N ASN A 137 -25.34 31.02 -2.28
CA ASN A 137 -26.25 32.19 -2.21
C ASN A 137 -26.00 33.20 -3.35
N ALA A 138 -25.24 32.83 -4.40
CA ALA A 138 -25.01 33.72 -5.52
C ALA A 138 -26.27 33.93 -6.36
N SER A 139 -26.48 35.13 -6.94
CA SER A 139 -27.58 35.43 -7.85
C SER A 139 -27.55 34.53 -9.09
N LYS A 140 -28.70 34.34 -9.73
CA LYS A 140 -28.81 33.54 -10.98
C LYS A 140 -27.86 34.04 -12.07
N LYS A 141 -27.72 35.35 -12.24
CA LYS A 141 -26.81 36.00 -13.21
C LYS A 141 -25.34 35.67 -12.89
N SER A 142 -24.92 35.76 -11.64
CA SER A 142 -23.57 35.41 -11.21
C SER A 142 -23.28 33.91 -11.38
N LYS A 143 -24.24 33.05 -11.06
CA LYS A 143 -24.10 31.60 -11.26
C LYS A 143 -23.92 31.27 -12.73
N LYS A 144 -24.73 31.86 -13.63
CA LYS A 144 -24.64 31.66 -15.09
C LYS A 144 -23.24 32.08 -15.58
N LYS A 145 -22.80 33.32 -15.28
CA LYS A 145 -21.49 33.85 -15.69
C LYS A 145 -20.36 32.92 -15.26
N ARG A 146 -20.32 32.48 -13.97
CA ARG A 146 -19.29 31.58 -13.47
C ARG A 146 -19.37 30.15 -14.05
N THR A 147 -20.55 29.69 -14.41
CA THR A 147 -20.73 28.41 -15.12
C THR A 147 -20.13 28.48 -16.52
N ASP A 148 -20.32 29.62 -17.22
CA ASP A 148 -19.77 29.86 -18.56
C ASP A 148 -18.23 30.01 -18.47
N GLU A 149 -17.72 30.75 -17.50
CA GLU A 149 -16.27 30.86 -17.22
C GLU A 149 -15.65 29.49 -16.88
N ALA A 150 -16.37 28.64 -16.14
CA ALA A 150 -15.91 27.31 -15.79
C ALA A 150 -15.84 26.33 -16.98
N ALA A 151 -16.37 26.71 -18.16
CA ALA A 151 -16.23 25.92 -19.38
C ALA A 151 -14.75 25.70 -19.77
N ALA A 152 -13.89 26.70 -19.50
CA ALA A 152 -12.46 26.64 -19.73
C ALA A 152 -11.69 25.88 -18.63
N ASN A 153 -12.33 25.49 -17.52
CA ASN A 153 -11.69 24.77 -16.43
C ASN A 153 -11.87 23.25 -16.58
N PRO A 154 -10.83 22.47 -16.95
CA PRO A 154 -10.94 21.04 -17.19
C PRO A 154 -11.38 20.25 -15.94
N ARG A 155 -11.04 20.71 -14.74
CA ARG A 155 -11.45 20.07 -13.46
C ARG A 155 -12.94 20.27 -13.22
N ALA A 156 -13.44 21.48 -13.41
CA ALA A 156 -14.86 21.75 -13.29
C ALA A 156 -15.67 20.94 -14.32
N GLN A 157 -15.19 20.86 -15.55
CA GLN A 157 -15.86 20.07 -16.59
C GLN A 157 -15.91 18.55 -16.30
N LYS A 158 -14.86 17.98 -15.73
CA LYS A 158 -14.88 16.56 -15.27
C LYS A 158 -16.00 16.31 -14.26
N TRP A 159 -16.16 17.19 -13.28
CA TRP A 159 -17.21 17.08 -12.27
C TRP A 159 -18.60 17.27 -12.85
N ARG A 160 -18.77 18.24 -13.76
CA ARG A 160 -20.02 18.45 -14.48
C ARG A 160 -20.41 17.23 -15.33
N ALA A 161 -19.46 16.66 -16.06
CA ALA A 161 -19.67 15.45 -16.86
C ALA A 161 -20.11 14.26 -16.00
N LEU A 162 -19.50 14.09 -14.82
CA LEU A 162 -19.89 13.06 -13.85
C LEU A 162 -21.31 13.30 -13.29
N ALA A 163 -21.65 14.55 -12.98
CA ALA A 163 -22.98 14.91 -12.47
C ALA A 163 -24.10 14.65 -13.50
N LEU A 164 -23.83 14.91 -14.77
CA LEU A 164 -24.76 14.78 -15.88
C LEU A 164 -24.74 13.42 -16.59
N THR A 165 -23.83 12.52 -16.20
CA THR A 165 -23.68 11.23 -16.90
C THR A 165 -24.98 10.44 -16.90
N LYS A 166 -25.33 9.86 -18.05
CA LYS A 166 -26.46 8.91 -18.20
C LYS A 166 -26.06 7.46 -17.90
N LYS A 167 -24.77 7.20 -17.72
CA LYS A 167 -24.26 5.85 -17.42
C LYS A 167 -24.79 5.35 -16.08
N LYS A 168 -25.17 4.08 -16.02
CA LYS A 168 -25.55 3.39 -14.77
C LYS A 168 -24.33 2.97 -13.95
N LYS A 169 -23.22 2.65 -14.62
CA LYS A 169 -21.93 2.28 -13.99
C LYS A 169 -20.79 3.11 -14.59
N LEU A 170 -19.79 3.41 -13.80
CA LEU A 170 -18.53 3.99 -14.27
C LEU A 170 -17.54 2.89 -14.57
N SER A 171 -16.50 3.21 -15.33
CA SER A 171 -15.31 2.39 -15.47
C SER A 171 -14.14 3.22 -14.93
N ILE A 172 -13.56 2.79 -13.81
CA ILE A 172 -12.47 3.50 -13.13
C ILE A 172 -11.25 2.60 -13.12
N HIS A 173 -10.24 2.97 -13.88
CA HIS A 173 -8.95 2.27 -13.85
C HIS A 173 -8.14 2.67 -12.62
N ILE A 174 -7.76 1.68 -11.83
CA ILE A 174 -6.87 1.83 -10.67
C ILE A 174 -5.49 1.34 -11.10
N PRO A 175 -4.48 2.21 -11.16
CA PRO A 175 -3.14 1.78 -11.50
C PRO A 175 -2.56 0.88 -10.40
N GLN A 176 -1.75 -0.08 -10.81
CA GLN A 176 -1.02 -0.93 -9.88
C GLN A 176 -0.10 -0.09 -8.99
N ARG A 177 -0.14 -0.38 -7.70
CA ARG A 177 0.77 0.14 -6.68
C ARG A 177 1.11 -1.01 -5.75
N GLN A 178 1.97 -1.88 -6.26
CA GLN A 178 2.38 -3.08 -5.53
C GLN A 178 3.04 -2.70 -4.21
N PHE A 179 2.63 -3.34 -3.14
CA PHE A 179 3.18 -3.19 -1.79
C PHE A 179 3.36 -4.52 -1.07
N LEU A 180 2.85 -5.62 -1.64
CA LEU A 180 3.06 -7.00 -1.21
C LEU A 180 3.42 -7.84 -2.43
N GLY A 181 4.38 -8.75 -2.27
CA GLY A 181 4.79 -9.68 -3.33
C GLY A 181 6.24 -10.13 -3.16
N ASP A 182 6.75 -10.84 -4.15
CA ASP A 182 8.13 -11.30 -4.15
C ASP A 182 9.09 -10.12 -4.32
N SER A 183 10.21 -10.17 -3.58
CA SER A 183 11.30 -9.21 -3.66
C SER A 183 12.62 -9.91 -3.41
N ARG A 184 13.56 -9.71 -4.31
CA ARG A 184 14.94 -10.23 -4.17
C ARG A 184 15.62 -9.63 -2.95
N GLU A 185 15.50 -8.33 -2.78
CA GLU A 185 16.13 -7.61 -1.68
C GLU A 185 15.62 -8.12 -0.32
N LEU A 186 14.32 -8.41 -0.21
CA LEU A 186 13.77 -9.01 0.99
C LEU A 186 14.30 -10.43 1.22
N GLN A 187 14.40 -11.24 0.16
CA GLN A 187 14.96 -12.60 0.24
C GLN A 187 16.42 -12.55 0.69
N ASP A 188 17.23 -11.68 0.11
CA ASP A 188 18.65 -11.51 0.47
C ASP A 188 18.79 -11.05 1.93
N MET A 189 17.98 -10.12 2.38
CA MET A 189 17.95 -9.68 3.79
C MET A 189 17.62 -10.85 4.75
N ILE A 190 16.65 -11.68 4.40
CA ILE A 190 16.25 -12.84 5.22
C ILE A 190 17.36 -13.90 5.21
N HIS A 191 17.96 -14.18 4.05
CA HIS A 191 19.07 -15.11 3.92
C HIS A 191 20.28 -14.67 4.78
N GLU A 192 20.68 -13.42 4.67
CA GLU A 192 21.81 -12.91 5.46
C GLU A 192 21.49 -12.96 6.97
N ARG A 193 20.28 -12.61 7.36
CA ARG A 193 19.84 -12.72 8.76
C ARG A 193 19.85 -14.16 9.24
N THR A 194 19.40 -15.09 8.43
CA THR A 194 19.41 -16.54 8.75
C THR A 194 20.83 -17.03 8.96
N LYS A 195 21.75 -16.69 8.06
CA LYS A 195 23.17 -17.02 8.16
C LYS A 195 23.77 -16.50 9.47
N GLN A 196 23.51 -15.25 9.82
CA GLN A 196 24.00 -14.66 11.07
C GLN A 196 23.46 -15.39 12.31
N GLU A 197 22.21 -15.78 12.35
CA GLU A 197 21.63 -16.52 13.47
C GLU A 197 22.22 -17.94 13.58
N ILE A 198 22.49 -18.61 12.45
CA ILE A 198 23.17 -19.93 12.44
C ILE A 198 24.62 -19.81 12.93
N ILE A 199 25.37 -18.81 12.45
CA ILE A 199 26.75 -18.57 12.91
C ILE A 199 26.79 -18.32 14.40
N LYS A 200 25.85 -17.58 14.97
CA LYS A 200 25.77 -17.39 16.45
C LYS A 200 25.60 -18.71 17.21
N ILE A 201 24.77 -19.62 16.69
CA ILE A 201 24.59 -20.94 17.31
C ILE A 201 25.89 -21.73 17.26
N LEU A 202 26.55 -21.74 16.09
CA LEU A 202 27.80 -22.48 15.93
C LEU A 202 28.96 -21.92 16.79
N ASN A 203 28.96 -20.62 17.10
CA ASN A 203 29.96 -19.93 17.88
C ASN A 203 29.64 -19.82 19.40
N SER A 204 28.43 -20.25 19.81
CA SER A 204 27.94 -20.01 21.17
C SER A 204 28.55 -20.94 22.25
N GLU A 205 29.40 -21.88 21.85
CA GLU A 205 30.09 -22.81 22.78
C GLU A 205 31.63 -22.60 22.70
N LYS A 206 32.07 -21.42 23.14
CA LYS A 206 33.45 -21.22 23.55
C LYS A 206 33.52 -21.08 25.07
#